data_565d590d26f846e4435854caad6e7bd6
#
_entry.id   565d590d26f846e4435854caad6e7bd6
#
_cell.length_a   1.000
_cell.length_b   1.000
_cell.length_c   1.000
_cell.angle_alpha   90.00
_cell.angle_beta   90.00
_cell.angle_gamma   90.00
#
_symmetry.space_group_name_H-M   'P 1'
#
loop_
_entity.id
_entity.type
_entity.pdbx_description
1 polymer ?
#
loop_
_entity_poly.entity_id
_entity_poly.type
_entity_poly.pdbx_seq_one_letter_code
_entity_poly.pdbx_strand_id
1 'polypeptide(L)'
;MKITIDKAQKIIDLFTNMNSKKDFLTLLNISKNFIYKENTLPFTEKQLNYYLIKDSKKFNSKRKSYTEFTINKKSGGLRTINAPIKGLKEFQKALNLVLQSVHEPHKNATGFIQERSIIDNASAHVGQNYVYNIDLKDFFPSIDASRVWGRLLHPPFNLKSTPERKHIANMIKTLCCTELEVELYK
;
A
#
# COMPACT_ATOMS: atom_id res chain seq x y z
N MET A 1 8.21 4.28 -11.59
CA MET A 1 8.87 5.60 -11.74
C MET A 1 10.11 5.57 -10.89
N LYS A 2 11.27 5.73 -11.50
CA LYS A 2 12.57 5.74 -10.81
C LYS A 2 12.71 7.07 -10.05
N ILE A 3 12.93 7.01 -8.75
CA ILE A 3 13.33 8.18 -7.95
C ILE A 3 14.86 8.14 -7.76
N THR A 4 15.48 9.31 -7.64
CA THR A 4 16.90 9.41 -7.34
C THR A 4 17.18 8.92 -5.91
N ILE A 5 18.42 8.51 -5.67
CA ILE A 5 18.88 8.05 -4.34
C ILE A 5 18.60 9.13 -3.28
N ASP A 6 18.88 10.41 -3.59
CA ASP A 6 18.63 11.53 -2.66
C ASP A 6 17.15 11.67 -2.28
N LYS A 7 16.24 11.48 -3.24
CA LYS A 7 14.80 11.53 -2.96
C LYS A 7 14.35 10.35 -2.10
N ALA A 8 14.89 9.15 -2.37
CA ALA A 8 14.62 7.98 -1.55
C ALA A 8 15.14 8.19 -0.12
N GLN A 9 16.36 8.68 0.04
CA GLN A 9 16.93 8.98 1.36
C GLN A 9 16.09 10.01 2.12
N LYS A 10 15.66 11.08 1.46
CA LYS A 10 14.77 12.07 2.08
C LYS A 10 13.45 11.47 2.58
N ILE A 11 12.87 10.54 1.83
CA ILE A 11 11.65 9.81 2.27
C ILE A 11 11.97 8.95 3.50
N ILE A 12 13.09 8.21 3.51
CA ILE A 12 13.52 7.36 4.62
C ILE A 12 13.72 8.20 5.90
N ASP A 13 14.40 9.33 5.78
CA ASP A 13 14.66 10.23 6.92
C ASP A 13 13.37 10.78 7.52
N LEU A 14 12.45 11.24 6.67
CA LEU A 14 11.14 11.72 7.11
C LEU A 14 10.30 10.60 7.73
N PHE A 15 10.32 9.40 7.15
CA PHE A 15 9.61 8.24 7.70
C PHE A 15 10.17 7.84 9.07
N THR A 16 11.48 7.83 9.22
CA THR A 16 12.15 7.44 10.46
C THR A 16 11.86 8.43 11.59
N ASN A 17 11.78 9.73 11.28
CA ASN A 17 11.59 10.79 12.28
C ASN A 17 10.13 11.20 12.49
N MET A 18 9.17 10.66 11.72
CA MET A 18 7.76 11.04 11.89
C MET A 18 7.19 10.54 13.23
N ASN A 19 6.52 11.42 13.96
CA ASN A 19 5.90 11.12 15.24
C ASN A 19 4.48 11.69 15.38
N SER A 20 3.94 12.27 14.33
CA SER A 20 2.60 12.85 14.33
C SER A 20 1.87 12.60 13.01
N LYS A 21 0.55 12.75 13.05
CA LYS A 21 -0.28 12.75 11.85
C LYS A 21 0.12 13.85 10.85
N LYS A 22 0.58 15.01 11.37
CA LYS A 22 1.06 16.13 10.55
C LYS A 22 2.35 15.74 9.81
N ASP A 23 3.28 15.05 10.48
CA ASP A 23 4.50 14.54 9.84
C ASP A 23 4.18 13.52 8.76
N PHE A 24 3.24 12.61 9.04
CA PHE A 24 2.77 11.64 8.06
C PHE A 24 2.14 12.31 6.82
N LEU A 25 1.30 13.33 7.01
CA LEU A 25 0.73 14.10 5.90
C LEU A 25 1.82 14.85 5.11
N THR A 26 2.81 15.41 5.78
CA THR A 26 3.96 16.08 5.15
C THR A 26 4.75 15.10 4.30
N LEU A 27 5.03 13.92 4.82
CA LEU A 27 5.71 12.83 4.08
C LEU A 27 4.94 12.42 2.82
N LEU A 28 3.61 12.26 2.92
CA LEU A 28 2.76 11.94 1.77
C LEU A 28 2.76 13.05 0.72
N ASN A 29 2.77 14.33 1.15
CA ASN A 29 2.82 15.46 0.23
C ASN A 29 4.18 15.56 -0.50
N ILE A 30 5.28 15.34 0.19
CA ILE A 30 6.61 15.29 -0.43
C ILE A 30 6.67 14.14 -1.44
N SER A 31 6.15 12.98 -1.08
CA SER A 31 6.09 11.82 -1.98
C SER A 31 5.20 12.08 -3.20
N LYS A 32 4.07 12.76 -3.01
CA LYS A 32 3.21 13.21 -4.11
C LYS A 32 3.94 14.12 -5.08
N ASN A 33 4.69 15.11 -4.57
CA ASN A 33 5.47 16.02 -5.41
C ASN A 33 6.57 15.28 -6.20
N PHE A 34 7.15 14.24 -5.64
CA PHE A 34 8.12 13.41 -6.39
C PHE A 34 7.47 12.62 -7.54
N ILE A 35 6.21 12.22 -7.38
CA ILE A 35 5.45 11.49 -8.41
C ILE A 35 4.95 12.42 -9.52
N TYR A 36 4.36 13.56 -9.15
CA TYR A 36 3.58 14.39 -10.07
C TYR A 36 4.25 15.72 -10.43
N LYS A 37 5.49 15.96 -9.94
CA LYS A 37 6.21 17.24 -10.02
C LYS A 37 5.53 18.36 -9.21
N GLU A 38 6.16 19.55 -9.14
CA GLU A 38 5.85 20.60 -8.17
C GLU A 38 4.47 21.29 -8.32
N ASN A 39 3.74 21.06 -9.40
CA ASN A 39 2.49 21.73 -9.70
C ASN A 39 1.22 21.04 -9.18
N THR A 40 1.33 20.15 -8.21
CA THR A 40 0.16 19.44 -7.67
C THR A 40 -0.29 20.04 -6.34
N LEU A 41 -1.61 20.26 -6.21
CA LEU A 41 -2.19 20.67 -4.93
C LEU A 41 -1.86 19.64 -3.84
N PRO A 42 -1.40 20.08 -2.66
CA PRO A 42 -1.07 19.19 -1.57
C PRO A 42 -2.34 18.50 -1.03
N PHE A 43 -2.15 17.32 -0.45
CA PHE A 43 -3.19 16.70 0.35
C PHE A 43 -3.46 17.54 1.59
N THR A 44 -4.73 17.72 1.90
CA THR A 44 -5.16 18.41 3.13
C THR A 44 -5.43 17.42 4.25
N GLU A 45 -5.37 17.89 5.49
CA GLU A 45 -5.72 17.06 6.65
C GLU A 45 -7.19 16.61 6.60
N LYS A 46 -8.08 17.45 6.07
CA LYS A 46 -9.51 17.11 5.86
C LYS A 46 -9.67 15.94 4.90
N GLN A 47 -8.90 15.92 3.81
CA GLN A 47 -8.91 14.78 2.86
C GLN A 47 -8.36 13.51 3.48
N LEU A 48 -7.24 13.60 4.23
CA LEU A 48 -6.70 12.45 4.95
C LEU A 48 -7.72 11.89 5.95
N ASN A 49 -8.32 12.75 6.78
CA ASN A 49 -9.36 12.34 7.73
C ASN A 49 -10.54 11.68 7.05
N TYR A 50 -10.96 12.17 5.89
CA TYR A 50 -12.06 11.57 5.12
C TYR A 50 -11.82 10.09 4.81
N TYR A 51 -10.59 9.70 4.45
CA TYR A 51 -10.24 8.31 4.15
C TYR A 51 -9.88 7.47 5.38
N LEU A 52 -9.59 8.10 6.52
CA LEU A 52 -9.28 7.41 7.77
C LEU A 52 -10.51 7.10 8.62
N ILE A 53 -11.62 7.81 8.40
CA ILE A 53 -12.86 7.54 9.11
C ILE A 53 -13.50 6.28 8.50
N LYS A 54 -13.44 5.18 9.23
CA LYS A 54 -14.28 4.02 8.95
C LYS A 54 -15.73 4.39 9.24
N ASP A 55 -16.63 4.06 8.34
CA ASP A 55 -18.07 4.23 8.57
C ASP A 55 -18.47 3.46 9.84
N SER A 56 -18.55 4.17 10.96
CA SER A 56 -19.29 3.65 12.09
C SER A 56 -20.77 3.62 11.65
N LYS A 57 -21.50 2.57 12.01
CA LYS A 57 -22.93 2.33 11.71
C LYS A 57 -23.88 3.50 12.05
N LYS A 58 -23.35 4.62 12.56
CA LYS A 58 -24.09 5.83 12.98
C LYS A 58 -24.23 6.90 11.89
N PHE A 59 -23.54 6.80 10.76
CA PHE A 59 -23.65 7.76 9.67
C PHE A 59 -24.16 7.07 8.42
N ASN A 60 -25.40 7.37 8.04
CA ASN A 60 -26.08 6.89 6.82
C ASN A 60 -25.44 7.36 5.49
N SER A 61 -24.19 7.76 5.47
CA SER A 61 -23.49 8.14 4.26
C SER A 61 -22.64 6.98 3.77
N LYS A 62 -23.07 6.34 2.70
CA LYS A 62 -22.29 5.39 1.89
C LYS A 62 -21.05 6.09 1.31
N ARG A 63 -20.02 6.31 2.12
CA ARG A 63 -18.73 6.81 1.66
C ARG A 63 -18.03 5.69 0.92
N LYS A 64 -18.24 5.64 -0.38
CA LYS A 64 -17.57 4.67 -1.23
C LYS A 64 -16.12 5.10 -1.45
N SER A 65 -15.19 4.54 -0.70
CA SER A 65 -13.75 4.68 -0.96
C SER A 65 -13.30 3.85 -2.16
N TYR A 66 -14.08 2.85 -2.55
CA TYR A 66 -13.84 1.95 -3.67
C TYR A 66 -15.07 1.84 -4.57
N THR A 67 -14.82 1.65 -5.86
CA THR A 67 -15.84 1.28 -6.85
C THR A 67 -15.68 -0.20 -7.14
N GLU A 68 -16.76 -0.97 -6.97
CA GLU A 68 -16.78 -2.40 -7.29
C GLU A 68 -17.32 -2.60 -8.70
N PHE A 69 -16.63 -3.46 -9.46
CA PHE A 69 -17.08 -3.95 -10.78
C PHE A 69 -16.54 -5.35 -11.04
N THR A 70 -17.19 -6.07 -11.95
CA THR A 70 -16.79 -7.43 -12.33
C THR A 70 -16.16 -7.46 -13.70
N ILE A 71 -15.18 -8.35 -13.87
CA ILE A 71 -14.57 -8.66 -15.16
C ILE A 71 -14.61 -10.17 -15.42
N ASN A 72 -14.67 -10.56 -16.71
CA ASN A 72 -14.57 -11.96 -17.10
C ASN A 72 -13.12 -12.44 -16.94
N LYS A 73 -12.93 -13.61 -16.35
CA LYS A 73 -11.63 -14.30 -16.35
C LYS A 73 -11.40 -14.97 -17.70
N LYS A 74 -10.14 -15.03 -18.17
CA LYS A 74 -9.79 -15.77 -19.39
C LYS A 74 -10.09 -17.27 -19.28
N SER A 75 -10.02 -17.81 -18.06
CA SER A 75 -10.32 -19.22 -17.75
C SER A 75 -11.83 -19.48 -17.48
N GLY A 76 -12.70 -18.52 -17.74
CA GLY A 76 -14.12 -18.57 -17.42
C GLY A 76 -14.44 -18.09 -15.99
N GLY A 77 -15.68 -17.63 -15.77
CA GLY A 77 -16.20 -17.08 -14.52
C GLY A 77 -15.91 -15.58 -14.36
N LEU A 78 -16.39 -15.02 -13.25
CA LEU A 78 -16.29 -13.59 -12.93
C LEU A 78 -15.20 -13.34 -11.87
N ARG A 79 -14.56 -12.16 -11.95
CA ARG A 79 -13.68 -11.63 -10.91
C ARG A 79 -14.22 -10.27 -10.48
N THR A 80 -14.48 -10.10 -9.21
CA THR A 80 -14.81 -8.80 -8.60
C THR A 80 -13.54 -7.98 -8.41
N ILE A 81 -13.57 -6.73 -8.83
CA ILE A 81 -12.48 -5.76 -8.67
C ILE A 81 -12.97 -4.61 -7.82
N ASN A 82 -12.26 -4.32 -6.75
CA ASN A 82 -12.45 -3.15 -5.91
C ASN A 82 -11.40 -2.08 -6.28
N ALA A 83 -11.81 -1.09 -7.08
CA ALA A 83 -10.93 -0.02 -7.51
C ALA A 83 -11.05 1.19 -6.58
N PRO A 84 -9.95 1.72 -6.01
CA PRO A 84 -10.00 2.91 -5.19
C PRO A 84 -10.46 4.12 -6.04
N ILE A 85 -11.33 4.98 -5.47
CA ILE A 85 -11.70 6.25 -6.10
C ILE A 85 -10.46 7.13 -6.31
N LYS A 86 -10.53 8.08 -7.25
CA LYS A 86 -9.38 8.90 -7.67
C LYS A 86 -8.59 9.49 -6.50
N GLY A 87 -9.27 10.12 -5.53
CA GLY A 87 -8.59 10.75 -4.39
C GLY A 87 -7.86 9.74 -3.50
N LEU A 88 -8.48 8.60 -3.14
CA LEU A 88 -7.82 7.55 -2.37
C LEU A 88 -6.63 6.95 -3.15
N LYS A 89 -6.79 6.74 -4.46
CA LYS A 89 -5.73 6.22 -5.32
C LYS A 89 -4.48 7.13 -5.33
N GLU A 90 -4.66 8.45 -5.24
CA GLU A 90 -3.53 9.39 -5.14
C GLU A 90 -2.79 9.24 -3.80
N PHE A 91 -3.52 9.10 -2.68
CA PHE A 91 -2.92 8.79 -1.37
C PHE A 91 -2.16 7.47 -1.40
N GLN A 92 -2.77 6.42 -1.96
CA GLN A 92 -2.16 5.10 -2.06
C GLN A 92 -0.90 5.11 -2.94
N LYS A 93 -0.86 5.90 -4.03
CA LYS A 93 0.34 6.05 -4.85
C LYS A 93 1.47 6.73 -4.09
N ALA A 94 1.18 7.81 -3.36
CA ALA A 94 2.18 8.49 -2.54
C ALA A 94 2.70 7.55 -1.43
N LEU A 95 1.80 6.83 -0.76
CA LEU A 95 2.14 5.85 0.27
C LEU A 95 2.97 4.69 -0.30
N ASN A 96 2.62 4.18 -1.49
CA ASN A 96 3.39 3.12 -2.14
C ASN A 96 4.85 3.54 -2.37
N LEU A 97 5.08 4.79 -2.80
CA LEU A 97 6.44 5.32 -2.94
C LEU A 97 7.19 5.33 -1.60
N VAL A 98 6.52 5.74 -0.51
CA VAL A 98 7.09 5.73 0.85
C VAL A 98 7.48 4.30 1.24
N LEU A 99 6.56 3.35 1.12
CA LEU A 99 6.79 1.98 1.55
C LEU A 99 7.89 1.29 0.73
N GLN A 100 7.95 1.55 -0.58
CA GLN A 100 9.02 1.05 -1.45
C GLN A 100 10.39 1.67 -1.14
N SER A 101 10.43 2.93 -0.67
CA SER A 101 11.70 3.57 -0.28
C SER A 101 12.25 2.99 1.03
N VAL A 102 11.38 2.60 1.96
CA VAL A 102 11.76 2.08 3.29
C VAL A 102 12.03 0.56 3.25
N HIS A 103 11.37 -0.18 2.35
CA HIS A 103 11.45 -1.64 2.30
C HIS A 103 12.34 -2.12 1.15
N GLU A 104 13.40 -2.82 1.50
CA GLU A 104 14.20 -3.56 0.53
C GLU A 104 13.57 -4.93 0.27
N PRO A 105 13.12 -5.21 -0.96
CA PRO A 105 12.51 -6.49 -1.30
C PRO A 105 13.56 -7.62 -1.30
N HIS A 106 13.13 -8.82 -0.95
CA HIS A 106 14.00 -10.00 -1.01
C HIS A 106 14.51 -10.21 -2.45
N LYS A 107 15.77 -10.66 -2.60
CA LYS A 107 16.42 -10.85 -3.91
C LYS A 107 15.64 -11.74 -4.88
N ASN A 108 14.89 -12.70 -4.37
CA ASN A 108 14.08 -13.62 -5.19
C ASN A 108 12.68 -13.06 -5.51
N ALA A 109 12.29 -11.92 -4.95
CA ALA A 109 11.04 -11.26 -5.30
C ALA A 109 11.24 -10.51 -6.62
N THR A 110 10.47 -10.86 -7.65
CA THR A 110 10.53 -10.24 -8.97
C THR A 110 9.22 -9.56 -9.35
N GLY A 111 8.10 -10.02 -8.79
CA GLY A 111 6.78 -9.43 -9.01
C GLY A 111 6.60 -8.10 -8.28
N PHE A 112 6.00 -7.10 -8.95
CA PHE A 112 5.71 -5.77 -8.41
C PHE A 112 6.93 -4.96 -7.94
N ILE A 113 8.13 -5.37 -8.28
CA ILE A 113 9.39 -4.70 -7.96
C ILE A 113 9.83 -3.85 -9.15
N GLN A 114 10.25 -2.62 -8.89
CA GLN A 114 10.83 -1.77 -9.92
C GLN A 114 12.12 -2.40 -10.47
N GLU A 115 12.34 -2.24 -11.78
CA GLU A 115 13.52 -2.76 -12.48
C GLU A 115 13.64 -4.29 -12.47
N ARG A 116 12.60 -5.02 -12.05
CA ARG A 116 12.47 -6.47 -12.21
C ARG A 116 11.44 -6.79 -13.28
N SER A 117 11.71 -7.82 -14.04
CA SER A 117 10.89 -8.27 -15.17
C SER A 117 10.55 -9.76 -15.06
N ILE A 118 9.69 -10.23 -15.94
CA ILE A 118 9.44 -11.68 -16.11
C ILE A 118 10.70 -12.42 -16.57
N ILE A 119 11.63 -11.72 -17.25
CA ILE A 119 12.92 -12.30 -17.68
C ILE A 119 13.79 -12.59 -16.47
N ASP A 120 13.85 -11.65 -15.50
CA ASP A 120 14.61 -11.86 -14.24
C ASP A 120 14.09 -13.07 -13.47
N ASN A 121 12.75 -13.24 -13.43
CA ASN A 121 12.14 -14.43 -12.83
C ASN A 121 12.50 -15.70 -13.60
N ALA A 122 12.31 -15.70 -14.91
CA ALA A 122 12.55 -16.87 -15.75
C ALA A 122 14.04 -17.30 -15.76
N SER A 123 14.96 -16.32 -15.77
CA SER A 123 16.42 -16.57 -15.79
C SER A 123 16.91 -17.45 -14.65
N ALA A 124 16.29 -17.35 -13.47
CA ALA A 124 16.64 -18.19 -12.33
C ALA A 124 16.33 -19.68 -12.53
N HIS A 125 15.50 -20.01 -13.52
CA HIS A 125 15.05 -21.37 -13.82
C HIS A 125 15.70 -21.98 -15.08
N VAL A 126 16.48 -21.18 -15.81
CA VAL A 126 17.20 -21.67 -17.01
C VAL A 126 18.24 -22.72 -16.62
N GLY A 127 18.27 -23.82 -17.38
CA GLY A 127 19.20 -24.93 -17.13
C GLY A 127 18.82 -25.83 -15.96
N GLN A 128 17.68 -25.65 -15.30
CA GLN A 128 17.20 -26.53 -14.25
C GLN A 128 16.45 -27.73 -14.88
N ASN A 129 16.67 -28.93 -14.33
CA ASN A 129 15.97 -30.14 -14.79
C ASN A 129 14.48 -30.13 -14.45
N TYR A 130 14.10 -29.45 -13.37
CA TYR A 130 12.73 -29.37 -12.89
C TYR A 130 12.40 -27.94 -12.45
N VAL A 131 11.21 -27.46 -12.82
CA VAL A 131 10.64 -26.17 -12.37
C VAL A 131 9.26 -26.46 -11.78
N TYR A 132 9.07 -26.06 -10.53
CA TYR A 132 7.80 -26.21 -9.82
C TYR A 132 7.11 -24.87 -9.66
N ASN A 133 5.88 -24.75 -10.18
CA ASN A 133 5.06 -23.54 -10.05
C ASN A 133 3.98 -23.76 -8.98
N ILE A 134 3.91 -22.83 -8.01
CA ILE A 134 2.85 -22.78 -7.01
C ILE A 134 2.13 -21.45 -7.18
N ASP A 135 0.80 -21.46 -7.21
CA ASP A 135 -0.04 -20.28 -7.14
C ASP A 135 -0.91 -20.33 -5.87
N LEU A 136 -0.94 -19.22 -5.14
CA LEU A 136 -1.74 -19.08 -3.93
C LEU A 136 -3.12 -18.56 -4.30
N LYS A 137 -4.13 -19.42 -4.15
CA LYS A 137 -5.52 -19.02 -4.36
C LYS A 137 -5.89 -17.84 -3.45
N ASP A 138 -6.51 -16.82 -4.05
CA ASP A 138 -7.03 -15.65 -3.36
C ASP A 138 -6.00 -14.98 -2.43
N PHE A 139 -4.73 -14.90 -2.85
CA PHE A 139 -3.61 -14.36 -2.05
C PHE A 139 -3.93 -13.02 -1.41
N PHE A 140 -4.32 -12.01 -2.21
CA PHE A 140 -4.60 -10.67 -1.67
C PHE A 140 -5.81 -10.63 -0.72
N PRO A 141 -6.95 -11.27 -1.03
CA PRO A 141 -8.06 -11.38 -0.08
C PRO A 141 -7.72 -12.14 1.21
N SER A 142 -6.72 -13.03 1.19
CA SER A 142 -6.30 -13.78 2.38
C SER A 142 -5.44 -12.98 3.36
N ILE A 143 -4.97 -11.79 2.97
CA ILE A 143 -4.17 -10.92 3.83
C ILE A 143 -5.11 -9.96 4.57
N ASP A 144 -5.35 -10.25 5.84
CA ASP A 144 -6.17 -9.39 6.69
C ASP A 144 -5.46 -8.10 7.12
N ALA A 145 -6.25 -7.11 7.53
CA ALA A 145 -5.75 -5.80 7.92
C ALA A 145 -4.84 -5.86 9.18
N SER A 146 -5.03 -6.85 10.05
CA SER A 146 -4.21 -7.02 11.26
C SER A 146 -2.80 -7.49 10.90
N ARG A 147 -2.65 -8.34 9.88
CA ARG A 147 -1.33 -8.72 9.35
C ARG A 147 -0.59 -7.55 8.74
N VAL A 148 -1.28 -6.70 7.97
CA VAL A 148 -0.69 -5.46 7.44
C VAL A 148 -0.21 -4.56 8.58
N TRP A 149 -1.05 -4.32 9.59
CA TRP A 149 -0.69 -3.55 10.77
C TRP A 149 0.49 -4.16 11.52
N GLY A 150 0.44 -5.45 11.81
CA GLY A 150 1.52 -6.16 12.48
C GLY A 150 2.85 -6.04 11.73
N ARG A 151 2.86 -6.14 10.38
CA ARG A 151 4.06 -5.95 9.57
C ARG A 151 4.67 -4.56 9.71
N LEU A 152 3.84 -3.53 9.81
CA LEU A 152 4.31 -2.14 9.99
C LEU A 152 4.96 -1.89 11.35
N LEU A 153 4.66 -2.69 12.36
CA LEU A 153 5.27 -2.55 13.69
C LEU A 153 6.72 -3.08 13.75
N HIS A 154 7.12 -3.94 12.82
CA HIS A 154 8.42 -4.61 12.79
C HIS A 154 9.36 -4.04 11.72
N PRO A 155 10.69 -4.33 11.77
CA PRO A 155 11.63 -3.91 10.74
C PRO A 155 11.17 -4.27 9.32
N PRO A 156 11.42 -3.42 8.34
CA PRO A 156 12.16 -2.15 8.40
C PRO A 156 11.34 -0.95 8.88
N PHE A 157 10.01 -1.08 9.03
CA PHE A 157 9.12 0.06 9.32
C PHE A 157 9.19 0.53 10.78
N ASN A 158 9.31 -0.38 11.76
CA ASN A 158 9.52 -0.09 13.18
C ASN A 158 8.52 0.89 13.82
N LEU A 159 7.24 0.85 13.43
CA LEU A 159 6.22 1.78 13.94
C LEU A 159 5.64 1.38 15.31
N LYS A 160 6.35 0.59 16.10
CA LYS A 160 5.91 0.14 17.44
C LYS A 160 6.42 1.00 18.61
N SER A 161 7.38 1.91 18.38
CA SER A 161 8.17 2.56 19.41
C SER A 161 7.36 3.48 20.33
N THR A 162 6.36 4.17 19.80
CA THR A 162 5.48 5.07 20.56
C THR A 162 4.00 4.88 20.18
N PRO A 163 3.05 5.34 21.04
CA PRO A 163 1.63 5.33 20.71
C PRO A 163 1.31 6.08 19.41
N GLU A 164 1.97 7.23 19.17
CA GLU A 164 1.80 8.06 17.98
C GLU A 164 2.23 7.30 16.72
N ARG A 165 3.37 6.61 16.76
CA ARG A 165 3.86 5.79 15.65
C ARG A 165 2.94 4.59 15.39
N LYS A 166 2.40 3.94 16.42
CA LYS A 166 1.36 2.90 16.27
C LYS A 166 0.09 3.46 15.63
N HIS A 167 -0.28 4.70 15.95
CA HIS A 167 -1.39 5.38 15.30
C HIS A 167 -1.13 5.60 13.81
N ILE A 168 0.11 5.99 13.44
CA ILE A 168 0.52 6.10 12.02
C ILE A 168 0.42 4.73 11.32
N ALA A 169 0.87 3.64 11.95
CA ALA A 169 0.70 2.29 11.40
C ALA A 169 -0.78 1.96 11.14
N ASN A 170 -1.68 2.37 12.05
CA ASN A 170 -3.11 2.21 11.84
C ASN A 170 -3.66 3.05 10.69
N MET A 171 -3.17 4.28 10.51
CA MET A 171 -3.53 5.12 9.35
C MET A 171 -3.08 4.47 8.03
N ILE A 172 -1.85 3.97 7.96
CA ILE A 172 -1.32 3.28 6.79
C ILE A 172 -2.19 2.05 6.46
N LYS A 173 -2.46 1.19 7.45
CA LYS A 173 -3.35 0.04 7.30
C LYS A 173 -4.71 0.44 6.73
N THR A 174 -5.33 1.49 7.29
CA THR A 174 -6.65 1.97 6.87
C THR A 174 -6.67 2.47 5.42
N LEU A 175 -5.59 3.11 4.95
CA LEU A 175 -5.46 3.55 3.56
C LEU A 175 -5.23 2.39 2.58
N CYS A 176 -4.68 1.26 3.04
CA CYS A 176 -4.32 0.12 2.19
C CYS A 176 -5.41 -0.95 2.09
N CYS A 177 -6.23 -1.13 3.14
CA CYS A 177 -7.17 -2.23 3.26
C CYS A 177 -8.60 -1.78 2.96
N THR A 178 -9.34 -2.63 2.23
CA THR A 178 -10.80 -2.48 2.04
C THR A 178 -11.55 -2.97 3.28
N GLU A 179 -12.77 -2.50 3.49
CA GLU A 179 -13.56 -2.88 4.68
C GLU A 179 -14.20 -4.27 4.60
N LEU A 180 -14.09 -4.96 3.48
CA LEU A 180 -14.77 -6.23 3.21
C LEU A 180 -14.31 -7.42 4.06
N GLU A 181 -13.32 -7.26 4.95
CA GLU A 181 -12.65 -8.38 5.61
C GLU A 181 -13.14 -8.70 7.03
N VAL A 182 -14.17 -8.02 7.56
CA VAL A 182 -14.58 -8.21 8.97
C VAL A 182 -15.69 -9.25 9.15
N GLU A 183 -16.35 -9.72 8.09
CA GLU A 183 -17.50 -10.65 8.20
C GLU A 183 -17.19 -12.14 8.03
N LEU A 184 -15.97 -12.53 7.72
CA LEU A 184 -15.63 -13.94 7.43
C LEU A 184 -15.17 -14.78 8.63
N TYR A 185 -15.12 -14.22 9.83
CA TYR A 185 -14.77 -14.97 11.04
C TYR A 185 -15.77 -14.69 12.18
N LYS A 186 -16.99 -15.16 12.01
CA LYS A 186 -17.92 -15.48 13.10
C LYS A 186 -18.23 -16.95 13.08
#